data_020cdd0131eef1fd1513349bc6c9dedd
#
_entry.id   020cdd0131eef1fd1513349bc6c9dedd
#
_cell.length_a   1.000
_cell.length_b   1.000
_cell.length_c   1.000
_cell.angle_alpha   90.00
_cell.angle_beta   90.00
_cell.angle_gamma   90.00
#
_symmetry.space_group_name_H-M   'P 1'
#
loop_
_entity.id
_entity.type
_entity.pdbx_description
1 polymer ?
#
loop_
_entity_poly.entity_id
_entity_poly.type
_entity_poly.pdbx_seq_one_letter_code
_entity_poly.pdbx_strand_id
1 'polypeptide(L)'
;MLPRIVRTYWRSDPFAIPGPRAALSIIGERRHNLKSAQASRYDLYFGQGLNAMKKVLLTGFGAYGNTPINPAKAVAEVLDGQSLDDGSVVSHIVPALFFKSIESVASAITEFEPNVVVMLGEYGGRAMVTVERLAHNFNDATRYGLADNDGYAPQDVPTVPDAPAAYYASVPIRAMVRAMRTAGIPADISDTPGTLICNHLMYGVLHHIATHRLPIRAGWIHLPHLPAVAAQLDNLGAPSMSAETAAAGVRAALQAAVTRDTDINEAIRSRWQI
;
A
#
# COMPACT_ATOMS: atom_id res chain seq x y z
N MET A 1 14.02 50.44 13.78
CA MET A 1 15.34 49.78 13.83
C MET A 1 15.10 48.35 14.27
N LEU A 2 15.03 47.39 13.32
CA LEU A 2 14.97 45.96 13.58
C LEU A 2 16.29 45.35 13.11
N PRO A 3 16.98 44.53 13.89
CA PRO A 3 18.25 43.94 13.47
C PRO A 3 18.04 42.81 12.48
N ARG A 4 18.83 42.87 11.42
CA ARG A 4 19.05 41.79 10.44
C ARG A 4 19.79 40.63 11.12
N ILE A 5 19.11 39.48 11.32
CA ILE A 5 19.77 38.18 11.49
C ILE A 5 18.90 37.15 10.81
N VAL A 6 19.06 36.96 9.51
CA VAL A 6 18.74 35.72 8.79
C VAL A 6 19.61 35.71 7.53
N ARG A 7 20.82 35.19 7.64
CA ARG A 7 21.59 34.61 6.50
C ARG A 7 22.82 33.95 7.09
N THR A 8 22.73 32.66 7.26
CA THR A 8 23.85 31.70 7.08
C THR A 8 23.47 30.35 7.71
N TYR A 9 22.75 29.53 6.99
CA TYR A 9 22.70 28.07 7.25
C TYR A 9 22.12 27.36 6.01
N TRP A 10 22.81 27.41 4.89
CA TRP A 10 22.61 26.47 3.76
C TRP A 10 23.84 26.57 2.85
N ARG A 11 24.95 25.99 3.26
CA ARG A 11 26.05 25.62 2.38
C ARG A 11 26.73 24.36 2.94
N SER A 12 26.21 23.22 2.57
CA SER A 12 26.95 21.99 2.32
C SER A 12 25.93 20.91 1.92
N ASP A 13 25.92 20.56 0.67
CA ASP A 13 25.12 19.48 0.11
C ASP A 13 25.86 18.16 0.37
N PRO A 14 25.37 17.25 1.25
CA PRO A 14 26.03 15.99 1.51
C PRO A 14 25.64 14.88 0.53
N PHE A 15 24.89 15.17 -0.55
CA PHE A 15 24.42 14.17 -1.53
C PHE A 15 24.92 14.43 -2.96
N ALA A 16 26.12 14.90 -3.13
CA ALA A 16 26.75 14.92 -4.46
C ALA A 16 27.11 13.49 -4.89
N ILE A 17 26.28 12.89 -5.74
CA ILE A 17 26.57 11.63 -6.43
C ILE A 17 27.56 11.94 -7.57
N PRO A 18 28.75 11.30 -7.62
CA PRO A 18 29.68 11.47 -8.73
C PRO A 18 29.10 10.83 -10.00
N GLY A 19 28.98 11.60 -11.07
CA GLY A 19 28.60 11.12 -12.39
C GLY A 19 29.69 10.22 -13.02
N PRO A 20 29.33 9.29 -13.92
CA PRO A 20 30.29 8.38 -14.53
C PRO A 20 31.19 9.10 -15.53
N ARG A 21 32.49 9.11 -15.29
CA ARG A 21 33.51 9.46 -16.28
C ARG A 21 33.69 8.30 -17.26
N ALA A 22 33.51 8.65 -18.53
CA ALA A 22 33.85 7.83 -19.68
C ALA A 22 35.33 7.42 -19.67
N ALA A 23 35.61 6.15 -19.92
CA ALA A 23 36.90 5.68 -20.39
C ALA A 23 36.70 5.02 -21.74
N LEU A 24 37.16 5.70 -22.78
CA LEU A 24 37.39 5.22 -24.13
C LEU A 24 38.81 4.64 -24.21
N SER A 25 38.95 3.52 -24.91
CA SER A 25 40.02 3.03 -25.75
C SER A 25 40.31 1.54 -25.45
N ILE A 26 40.59 0.64 -26.36
CA ILE A 26 41.22 0.59 -27.68
C ILE A 26 40.91 -0.79 -28.30
N ILE A 27 40.42 -0.81 -29.51
CA ILE A 27 40.70 -1.63 -30.70
C ILE A 27 41.36 -3.02 -30.53
N GLY A 28 40.73 -4.02 -31.14
CA GLY A 28 41.35 -5.29 -31.50
C GLY A 28 40.48 -6.10 -32.45
N GLU A 29 40.65 -5.86 -33.76
CA GLU A 29 40.09 -6.70 -34.83
C GLU A 29 40.63 -8.14 -34.74
N ARG A 30 39.78 -9.12 -34.97
CA ARG A 30 40.09 -10.30 -35.80
C ARG A 30 38.82 -10.93 -36.39
N ARG A 31 38.90 -11.09 -37.68
CA ARG A 31 37.95 -11.72 -38.60
C ARG A 31 37.91 -13.25 -38.46
N HIS A 32 36.83 -13.79 -39.02
CA HIS A 32 36.52 -15.17 -39.48
C HIS A 32 35.76 -16.04 -38.46
N ASN A 33 34.55 -16.45 -38.70
CA ASN A 33 34.05 -17.32 -39.75
C ASN A 33 32.51 -17.38 -39.77
N LEU A 34 31.96 -17.26 -40.97
CA LEU A 34 30.57 -17.59 -41.30
C LEU A 34 30.34 -19.09 -41.12
N LYS A 35 29.41 -19.47 -40.29
CA LYS A 35 28.59 -20.67 -40.45
C LYS A 35 27.13 -20.35 -40.13
N SER A 36 26.33 -20.50 -41.18
CA SER A 36 24.91 -20.47 -41.24
C SER A 36 24.27 -21.24 -40.08
N ALA A 37 23.55 -20.52 -39.20
CA ALA A 37 22.54 -21.12 -38.37
C ALA A 37 21.20 -20.67 -38.91
N GLN A 38 20.47 -21.60 -39.53
CA GLN A 38 19.03 -21.51 -39.67
C GLN A 38 18.46 -21.41 -38.26
N ALA A 39 18.26 -20.17 -37.77
CA ALA A 39 17.42 -19.94 -36.61
C ALA A 39 16.01 -20.30 -37.04
N SER A 40 15.54 -21.35 -36.46
CA SER A 40 14.17 -21.86 -36.62
C SER A 40 13.17 -20.73 -36.37
N ARG A 41 12.24 -20.54 -37.30
CA ARG A 41 11.07 -19.63 -37.18
C ARG A 41 10.18 -19.95 -35.99
N TYR A 42 10.53 -20.92 -35.17
CA TYR A 42 9.80 -21.32 -33.94
C TYR A 42 10.17 -20.50 -32.70
N ASP A 43 11.35 -19.83 -32.66
CA ASP A 43 11.77 -19.07 -31.48
C ASP A 43 11.15 -17.65 -31.39
N LEU A 44 10.46 -17.19 -32.45
CA LEU A 44 9.79 -15.89 -32.48
C LEU A 44 8.36 -15.88 -31.91
N TYR A 45 7.79 -17.04 -31.62
CA TYR A 45 6.42 -17.14 -31.10
C TYR A 45 6.33 -17.50 -29.60
N PHE A 46 7.44 -17.84 -28.93
CA PHE A 46 7.45 -18.20 -27.50
C PHE A 46 8.30 -17.27 -26.63
N GLY A 47 8.72 -16.12 -27.13
CA GLY A 47 9.54 -15.13 -26.42
C GLY A 47 8.76 -14.13 -25.57
N GLN A 48 7.45 -14.24 -25.40
CA GLN A 48 6.74 -13.59 -24.30
C GLN A 48 6.75 -14.57 -23.14
N GLY A 49 7.74 -14.40 -22.23
CA GLY A 49 7.72 -15.09 -20.96
C GLY A 49 6.33 -14.93 -20.36
N LEU A 50 5.63 -16.03 -20.14
CA LEU A 50 4.42 -16.07 -19.32
C LEU A 50 4.80 -15.40 -18.00
N ASN A 51 4.44 -14.12 -17.83
CA ASN A 51 4.57 -13.45 -16.54
C ASN A 51 3.82 -14.33 -15.54
N ALA A 52 4.53 -14.92 -14.61
CA ALA A 52 3.91 -15.73 -13.58
C ALA A 52 2.82 -14.88 -12.92
N MET A 53 1.61 -15.43 -12.80
CA MET A 53 0.47 -14.77 -12.19
C MET A 53 0.86 -14.25 -10.81
N LYS A 54 0.74 -12.94 -10.59
CA LYS A 54 1.08 -12.32 -9.31
C LYS A 54 0.04 -12.67 -8.25
N LYS A 55 0.48 -12.99 -7.05
CA LYS A 55 -0.41 -13.21 -5.90
C LYS A 55 -0.58 -11.91 -5.12
N VAL A 56 -1.82 -11.54 -4.85
CA VAL A 56 -2.17 -10.43 -3.97
C VAL A 56 -2.70 -11.00 -2.67
N LEU A 57 -2.04 -10.69 -1.56
CA LEU A 57 -2.60 -10.88 -0.23
C LEU A 57 -3.40 -9.63 0.12
N LEU A 58 -4.72 -9.78 0.22
CA LEU A 58 -5.64 -8.73 0.61
C LEU A 58 -6.07 -8.96 2.06
N THR A 59 -5.78 -8.01 2.96
CA THR A 59 -6.17 -8.18 4.35
C THR A 59 -7.31 -7.23 4.74
N GLY A 60 -8.16 -7.66 5.67
CA GLY A 60 -9.22 -6.84 6.24
C GLY A 60 -9.38 -7.12 7.73
N PHE A 61 -9.68 -6.08 8.51
CA PHE A 61 -10.03 -6.25 9.91
C PHE A 61 -11.45 -6.76 10.09
N GLY A 62 -11.66 -7.61 11.10
CA GLY A 62 -12.97 -7.92 11.64
C GLY A 62 -13.62 -6.74 12.37
N ALA A 63 -14.68 -7.00 13.14
CA ALA A 63 -15.33 -5.99 13.97
C ALA A 63 -14.31 -5.30 14.90
N TYR A 64 -14.47 -3.98 15.08
CA TYR A 64 -13.58 -3.16 15.89
C TYR A 64 -14.35 -2.03 16.57
N GLY A 65 -14.10 -1.81 17.87
CA GLY A 65 -14.78 -0.78 18.65
C GLY A 65 -16.30 -0.93 18.62
N ASN A 66 -17.00 0.14 18.30
CA ASN A 66 -18.47 0.17 18.20
C ASN A 66 -18.99 -0.23 16.81
N THR A 67 -18.15 -0.75 15.93
CA THR A 67 -18.51 -1.13 14.58
C THR A 67 -18.72 -2.65 14.50
N PRO A 68 -19.96 -3.15 14.51
CA PRO A 68 -20.26 -4.59 14.53
C PRO A 68 -19.91 -5.29 13.22
N ILE A 69 -19.85 -4.52 12.13
CA ILE A 69 -19.45 -4.96 10.79
C ILE A 69 -18.38 -4.00 10.25
N ASN A 70 -17.36 -4.55 9.60
CA ASN A 70 -16.24 -3.75 9.09
C ASN A 70 -16.18 -3.82 7.56
N PRO A 71 -16.15 -2.68 6.84
CA PRO A 71 -16.03 -2.66 5.39
C PRO A 71 -14.78 -3.39 4.89
N ALA A 72 -13.69 -3.36 5.66
CA ALA A 72 -12.45 -4.04 5.29
C ALA A 72 -12.64 -5.55 5.19
N LYS A 73 -13.32 -6.18 6.17
CA LYS A 73 -13.69 -7.59 6.10
C LYS A 73 -14.62 -7.88 4.93
N ALA A 74 -15.70 -7.12 4.82
CA ALA A 74 -16.72 -7.33 3.79
C ALA A 74 -16.11 -7.26 2.36
N VAL A 75 -15.26 -6.28 2.10
CA VAL A 75 -14.58 -6.13 0.80
C VAL A 75 -13.54 -7.23 0.57
N ALA A 76 -12.77 -7.61 1.59
CA ALA A 76 -11.80 -8.69 1.48
C ALA A 76 -12.49 -10.02 1.13
N GLU A 77 -13.61 -10.34 1.78
CA GLU A 77 -14.40 -11.55 1.50
C GLU A 77 -15.03 -11.55 0.10
N VAL A 78 -15.51 -10.39 -0.39
CA VAL A 78 -16.05 -10.26 -1.76
C VAL A 78 -14.98 -10.50 -2.81
N LEU A 79 -13.74 -10.11 -2.54
CA LEU A 79 -12.62 -10.21 -3.50
C LEU A 79 -11.81 -11.49 -3.36
N ASP A 80 -12.06 -12.31 -2.34
CA ASP A 80 -11.34 -13.56 -2.14
C ASP A 80 -11.50 -14.52 -3.33
N GLY A 81 -10.40 -15.13 -3.76
CA GLY A 81 -10.35 -16.05 -4.89
C GLY A 81 -10.56 -15.39 -6.27
N GLN A 82 -10.76 -14.08 -6.35
CA GLN A 82 -10.97 -13.43 -7.65
C GLN A 82 -9.69 -13.36 -8.47
N SER A 83 -9.84 -13.55 -9.79
CA SER A 83 -8.78 -13.34 -10.75
C SER A 83 -8.68 -11.86 -11.15
N LEU A 84 -7.46 -11.39 -11.31
CA LEU A 84 -7.06 -10.16 -11.96
C LEU A 84 -6.40 -10.50 -13.31
N ASP A 85 -6.21 -9.51 -14.22
CA ASP A 85 -5.62 -9.80 -15.52
C ASP A 85 -4.23 -10.46 -15.41
N ASP A 86 -3.40 -10.00 -14.47
CA ASP A 86 -2.04 -10.49 -14.22
C ASP A 86 -1.87 -11.10 -12.83
N GLY A 87 -2.95 -11.51 -12.16
CA GLY A 87 -2.84 -12.01 -10.78
C GLY A 87 -4.11 -12.65 -10.22
N SER A 88 -4.02 -13.05 -8.97
CA SER A 88 -5.14 -13.58 -8.18
C SER A 88 -5.11 -12.99 -6.77
N VAL A 89 -6.27 -12.91 -6.15
CA VAL A 89 -6.45 -12.38 -4.79
C VAL A 89 -6.65 -13.54 -3.83
N VAL A 90 -5.92 -13.52 -2.72
CA VAL A 90 -6.17 -14.35 -1.54
C VAL A 90 -6.45 -13.40 -0.39
N SER A 91 -7.58 -13.56 0.29
CA SER A 91 -7.90 -12.72 1.43
C SER A 91 -7.49 -13.35 2.77
N HIS A 92 -7.17 -12.48 3.74
CA HIS A 92 -6.84 -12.87 5.10
C HIS A 92 -7.48 -11.91 6.09
N ILE A 93 -8.32 -12.42 6.99
CA ILE A 93 -8.98 -11.60 8.00
C ILE A 93 -8.11 -11.52 9.25
N VAL A 94 -7.76 -10.30 9.61
CA VAL A 94 -6.78 -9.97 10.64
C VAL A 94 -7.49 -9.63 11.95
N PRO A 95 -7.00 -10.11 13.10
CA PRO A 95 -7.54 -9.70 14.38
C PRO A 95 -7.27 -8.20 14.62
N ALA A 96 -8.27 -7.49 15.14
CA ALA A 96 -8.13 -6.07 15.50
C ALA A 96 -7.41 -5.92 16.85
N LEU A 97 -6.16 -6.36 16.89
CA LEU A 97 -5.29 -6.38 18.06
C LEU A 97 -3.91 -5.83 17.69
N PHE A 98 -3.40 -4.90 18.49
CA PHE A 98 -2.03 -4.42 18.34
C PHE A 98 -1.07 -5.59 18.42
N PHE A 99 0.05 -5.52 17.69
CA PHE A 99 1.10 -6.54 17.56
C PHE A 99 0.60 -7.87 16.94
N LYS A 100 -0.43 -8.52 17.47
CA LYS A 100 -0.98 -9.77 16.92
C LYS A 100 -1.45 -9.62 15.47
N SER A 101 -1.91 -8.44 15.07
CA SER A 101 -2.26 -8.15 13.68
C SER A 101 -1.03 -8.22 12.76
N ILE A 102 0.13 -7.71 13.20
CA ILE A 102 1.38 -7.76 12.44
C ILE A 102 1.86 -9.22 12.31
N GLU A 103 1.85 -9.97 13.41
CA GLU A 103 2.23 -11.39 13.42
C GLU A 103 1.34 -12.23 12.49
N SER A 104 0.03 -11.96 12.49
CA SER A 104 -0.94 -12.62 11.62
C SER A 104 -0.63 -12.38 10.15
N VAL A 105 -0.34 -11.13 9.75
CA VAL A 105 0.00 -10.81 8.35
C VAL A 105 1.38 -11.34 7.97
N ALA A 106 2.37 -11.30 8.86
CA ALA A 106 3.69 -11.88 8.63
C ALA A 106 3.61 -13.41 8.39
N SER A 107 2.76 -14.11 9.14
CA SER A 107 2.49 -15.53 8.94
C SER A 107 1.82 -15.78 7.59
N ALA A 108 0.81 -14.98 7.23
CA ALA A 108 0.14 -15.07 5.93
C ALA A 108 1.10 -14.77 4.76
N ILE A 109 2.03 -13.82 4.91
CA ILE A 109 3.09 -13.57 3.91
C ILE A 109 3.94 -14.82 3.69
N THR A 110 4.31 -15.51 4.76
CA THR A 110 5.10 -16.74 4.69
C THR A 110 4.31 -17.89 4.06
N GLU A 111 3.03 -18.00 4.36
CA GLU A 111 2.16 -19.07 3.85
C GLU A 111 1.83 -18.89 2.36
N PHE A 112 1.44 -17.67 1.98
CA PHE A 112 0.92 -17.41 0.62
C PHE A 112 2.00 -16.94 -0.37
N GLU A 113 3.16 -16.50 0.10
CA GLU A 113 4.25 -15.96 -0.73
C GLU A 113 3.73 -14.93 -1.76
N PRO A 114 3.08 -13.82 -1.31
CA PRO A 114 2.49 -12.85 -2.20
C PRO A 114 3.54 -11.96 -2.88
N ASN A 115 3.22 -11.43 -4.06
CA ASN A 115 4.00 -10.36 -4.71
C ASN A 115 3.58 -8.97 -4.23
N VAL A 116 2.31 -8.85 -3.81
CA VAL A 116 1.71 -7.60 -3.36
C VAL A 116 0.87 -7.87 -2.11
N VAL A 117 1.02 -7.03 -1.09
CA VAL A 117 0.17 -7.01 0.11
C VAL A 117 -0.62 -5.70 0.13
N VAL A 118 -1.94 -5.78 0.07
CA VAL A 118 -2.82 -4.62 0.25
C VAL A 118 -3.66 -4.82 1.49
N MET A 119 -3.53 -3.92 2.43
CA MET A 119 -4.27 -3.96 3.68
C MET A 119 -5.45 -3.01 3.64
N LEU A 120 -6.59 -3.43 4.14
CA LEU A 120 -7.82 -2.64 4.19
C LEU A 120 -8.16 -2.27 5.63
N GLY A 121 -8.63 -1.05 5.83
CA GLY A 121 -9.18 -0.56 7.08
C GLY A 121 -10.40 0.33 6.85
N GLU A 122 -11.17 0.54 7.90
CA GLU A 122 -12.25 1.52 7.94
C GLU A 122 -11.69 2.86 8.41
N TYR A 123 -12.10 3.94 7.74
CA TYR A 123 -11.91 5.30 8.24
C TYR A 123 -13.24 6.05 8.17
N GLY A 124 -13.94 6.04 9.28
CA GLY A 124 -15.22 6.75 9.41
C GLY A 124 -15.08 8.25 9.14
N GLY A 125 -16.14 8.84 8.55
CA GLY A 125 -16.16 10.26 8.20
C GLY A 125 -15.56 10.61 6.84
N ARG A 126 -14.86 9.70 6.17
CA ARG A 126 -14.43 9.89 4.77
C ARG A 126 -15.53 9.48 3.78
N ALA A 127 -15.75 10.30 2.74
CA ALA A 127 -16.74 10.03 1.68
C ALA A 127 -16.13 9.34 0.46
N MET A 128 -14.87 8.92 0.53
CA MET A 128 -14.12 8.33 -0.58
C MET A 128 -13.13 7.29 -0.08
N VAL A 129 -12.74 6.40 -0.96
CA VAL A 129 -11.65 5.44 -0.72
C VAL A 129 -10.33 6.20 -0.72
N THR A 130 -9.43 5.90 0.22
CA THR A 130 -8.11 6.55 0.26
C THR A 130 -6.98 5.54 0.26
N VAL A 131 -5.95 5.81 -0.55
CA VAL A 131 -4.71 5.03 -0.56
C VAL A 131 -3.67 5.79 0.26
N GLU A 132 -3.19 5.16 1.32
CA GLU A 132 -2.27 5.79 2.26
C GLU A 132 -0.85 5.85 1.68
N ARG A 133 -0.22 7.02 1.78
CA ARG A 133 1.12 7.27 1.23
C ARG A 133 2.23 6.69 2.09
N LEU A 134 2.11 6.82 3.41
CA LEU A 134 3.12 6.39 4.36
C LEU A 134 2.49 5.92 5.67
N ALA A 135 3.20 5.07 6.40
CA ALA A 135 2.94 4.76 7.80
C ALA A 135 4.07 5.31 8.67
N HIS A 136 3.74 5.75 9.88
CA HIS A 136 4.71 6.29 10.82
C HIS A 136 4.84 5.43 12.07
N ASN A 137 6.02 5.45 12.69
CA ASN A 137 6.36 4.68 13.89
C ASN A 137 5.81 5.34 15.16
N PHE A 138 4.49 5.48 15.22
CA PHE A 138 3.83 6.22 16.27
C PHE A 138 2.39 5.74 16.45
N ASN A 139 1.98 5.44 17.68
CA ASN A 139 0.63 5.02 18.04
C ASN A 139 0.10 5.85 19.21
N ASP A 140 -1.11 6.37 19.04
CA ASP A 140 -1.85 7.05 20.08
C ASP A 140 -3.36 6.78 19.89
N ALA A 141 -3.88 5.81 20.62
CA ALA A 141 -5.29 5.45 20.64
C ALA A 141 -6.04 6.20 21.76
N THR A 142 -5.34 6.58 22.82
CA THR A 142 -5.95 7.19 24.00
C THR A 142 -6.59 8.54 23.69
N ARG A 143 -6.01 9.36 22.80
CA ARG A 143 -6.58 10.65 22.38
C ARG A 143 -7.97 10.53 21.75
N TYR A 144 -8.34 9.36 21.25
CA TYR A 144 -9.64 9.08 20.64
C TYR A 144 -10.57 8.30 21.57
N GLY A 145 -10.12 7.97 22.78
CA GLY A 145 -10.85 7.11 23.70
C GLY A 145 -11.04 5.68 23.17
N LEU A 146 -10.13 5.21 22.33
CA LEU A 146 -10.19 3.91 21.68
C LEU A 146 -9.16 2.93 22.24
N ALA A 147 -9.52 1.66 22.21
CA ALA A 147 -8.64 0.55 22.52
C ALA A 147 -8.82 -0.55 21.48
N ASP A 148 -7.91 -1.48 21.40
CA ASP A 148 -8.09 -2.70 20.59
C ASP A 148 -9.11 -3.66 21.26
N ASN A 149 -9.38 -4.79 20.63
CA ASN A 149 -10.39 -5.73 21.13
C ASN A 149 -9.98 -6.45 22.44
N ASP A 150 -8.71 -6.38 22.85
CA ASP A 150 -8.22 -6.86 24.16
C ASP A 150 -8.14 -5.72 25.20
N GLY A 151 -8.53 -4.48 24.84
CA GLY A 151 -8.52 -3.32 25.72
C GLY A 151 -7.19 -2.58 25.77
N TYR A 152 -6.23 -2.90 24.92
CA TYR A 152 -4.96 -2.18 24.86
C TYR A 152 -5.12 -0.84 24.13
N ALA A 153 -4.75 0.24 24.79
CA ALA A 153 -4.81 1.61 24.27
C ALA A 153 -3.44 2.27 24.37
N PRO A 154 -2.61 2.20 23.31
CA PRO A 154 -1.29 2.85 23.32
C PRO A 154 -1.43 4.37 23.37
N GLN A 155 -0.46 5.03 24.03
CA GLN A 155 -0.30 6.48 24.06
C GLN A 155 1.16 6.82 23.80
N ASP A 156 1.42 7.58 22.73
CA ASP A 156 2.74 8.10 22.34
C ASP A 156 3.83 7.02 22.25
N VAL A 157 3.49 5.83 21.79
CA VAL A 157 4.44 4.72 21.71
C VAL A 157 4.77 4.33 20.26
N PRO A 158 6.01 3.93 19.97
CA PRO A 158 6.36 3.42 18.65
C PRO A 158 5.75 2.03 18.41
N THR A 159 5.52 1.68 17.15
CA THR A 159 5.22 0.29 16.74
C THR A 159 6.43 -0.61 16.94
N VAL A 160 7.61 -0.13 16.55
CA VAL A 160 8.88 -0.83 16.71
C VAL A 160 9.89 0.14 17.33
N PRO A 161 10.38 -0.11 18.55
CA PRO A 161 11.42 0.72 19.17
C PRO A 161 12.66 0.82 18.27
N ASP A 162 13.30 1.98 18.27
CA ASP A 162 14.55 2.28 17.55
C ASP A 162 14.53 2.05 16.02
N ALA A 163 13.35 1.81 15.43
CA ALA A 163 13.18 1.66 14.00
C ALA A 163 12.94 3.01 13.30
N PRO A 164 13.02 3.08 11.96
CA PRO A 164 12.79 4.32 11.20
C PRO A 164 11.48 5.03 11.56
N ALA A 165 11.47 6.36 11.50
CA ALA A 165 10.29 7.15 11.83
C ALA A 165 9.07 6.87 10.94
N ALA A 166 9.28 6.45 9.68
CA ALA A 166 8.22 6.16 8.73
C ALA A 166 8.68 5.23 7.61
N TYR A 167 7.71 4.57 6.98
CA TYR A 167 7.87 3.83 5.72
C TYR A 167 6.85 4.31 4.70
N TYR A 168 7.29 4.55 3.47
CA TYR A 168 6.38 4.79 2.36
C TYR A 168 5.72 3.48 1.89
N ALA A 169 4.45 3.58 1.46
CA ALA A 169 3.83 2.52 0.68
C ALA A 169 4.69 2.22 -0.56
N SER A 170 4.88 0.95 -0.87
CA SER A 170 5.65 0.52 -2.04
C SER A 170 4.78 0.07 -3.22
N VAL A 171 3.45 0.14 -3.10
CA VAL A 171 2.49 -0.02 -4.19
C VAL A 171 2.37 1.27 -5.01
N PRO A 172 1.94 1.21 -6.28
CA PRO A 172 1.80 2.38 -7.16
C PRO A 172 0.57 3.22 -6.81
N ILE A 173 0.62 4.00 -5.73
CA ILE A 173 -0.53 4.69 -5.12
C ILE A 173 -1.27 5.62 -6.09
N ARG A 174 -0.55 6.34 -6.96
CA ARG A 174 -1.17 7.23 -7.96
C ARG A 174 -1.92 6.45 -9.02
N ALA A 175 -1.33 5.36 -9.52
CA ALA A 175 -1.97 4.49 -10.49
C ALA A 175 -3.23 3.84 -9.89
N MET A 176 -3.19 3.41 -8.63
CA MET A 176 -4.32 2.84 -7.90
C MET A 176 -5.47 3.85 -7.80
N VAL A 177 -5.20 5.08 -7.34
CA VAL A 177 -6.23 6.14 -7.24
C VAL A 177 -6.80 6.49 -8.62
N ARG A 178 -5.94 6.60 -9.65
CA ARG A 178 -6.40 6.85 -11.01
C ARG A 178 -7.33 5.74 -11.53
N ALA A 179 -6.98 4.47 -11.27
CA ALA A 179 -7.80 3.33 -11.68
C ALA A 179 -9.19 3.36 -11.01
N MET A 180 -9.25 3.62 -9.71
CA MET A 180 -10.52 3.79 -8.99
C MET A 180 -11.36 4.93 -9.56
N ARG A 181 -10.76 6.11 -9.78
CA ARG A 181 -11.48 7.26 -10.37
C ARG A 181 -11.98 6.97 -11.80
N THR A 182 -11.20 6.24 -12.59
CA THR A 182 -11.61 5.80 -13.94
C THR A 182 -12.79 4.82 -13.88
N ALA A 183 -12.86 4.00 -12.85
CA ALA A 183 -13.99 3.11 -12.57
C ALA A 183 -15.21 3.83 -11.96
N GLY A 184 -15.17 5.17 -11.82
CA GLY A 184 -16.27 5.97 -11.26
C GLY A 184 -16.33 5.95 -9.74
N ILE A 185 -15.30 5.43 -9.05
CA ILE A 185 -15.25 5.36 -7.60
C ILE A 185 -14.49 6.57 -7.05
N PRO A 186 -15.10 7.36 -6.14
CA PRO A 186 -14.40 8.46 -5.51
C PRO A 186 -13.22 7.96 -4.68
N ALA A 187 -12.03 8.42 -5.01
CA ALA A 187 -10.80 8.00 -4.35
C ALA A 187 -9.76 9.11 -4.33
N ASP A 188 -8.87 9.12 -3.34
CA ASP A 188 -7.74 10.03 -3.24
C ASP A 188 -6.54 9.39 -2.55
N ILE A 189 -5.40 10.11 -2.54
CA ILE A 189 -4.23 9.76 -1.75
C ILE A 189 -4.37 10.43 -0.39
N SER A 190 -4.12 9.68 0.67
CA SER A 190 -4.00 10.20 2.02
C SER A 190 -2.55 10.15 2.48
N ASP A 191 -2.14 11.11 3.26
CA ASP A 191 -0.77 11.24 3.73
C ASP A 191 -0.52 10.54 5.07
N THR A 192 -1.58 10.01 5.73
CA THR A 192 -1.45 9.27 6.98
C THR A 192 -2.62 8.33 7.24
N PRO A 193 -2.37 7.09 7.68
CA PRO A 193 -3.41 6.16 8.13
C PRO A 193 -3.87 6.41 9.59
N GLY A 194 -3.54 7.56 10.15
CA GLY A 194 -3.84 7.92 11.54
C GLY A 194 -2.81 7.40 12.54
N THR A 195 -3.21 7.23 13.79
CA THR A 195 -2.34 6.77 14.89
C THR A 195 -2.88 5.53 15.60
N LEU A 196 -3.87 4.88 14.98
CA LEU A 196 -4.52 3.68 15.50
C LEU A 196 -3.91 2.40 14.89
N ILE A 197 -4.61 1.30 15.11
CA ILE A 197 -4.20 -0.03 14.66
C ILE A 197 -3.95 -0.12 13.13
N CYS A 198 -4.62 0.70 12.32
CA CYS A 198 -4.39 0.74 10.86
C CYS A 198 -2.96 1.19 10.54
N ASN A 199 -2.51 2.28 11.16
CA ASN A 199 -1.13 2.74 11.05
C ASN A 199 -0.14 1.72 11.60
N HIS A 200 -0.45 1.14 12.77
CA HIS A 200 0.37 0.13 13.43
C HIS A 200 0.60 -1.08 12.51
N LEU A 201 -0.46 -1.63 11.94
CA LEU A 201 -0.35 -2.78 11.03
C LEU A 201 0.39 -2.41 9.75
N MET A 202 0.05 -1.29 9.11
CA MET A 202 0.73 -0.84 7.90
C MET A 202 2.24 -0.65 8.15
N TYR A 203 2.60 0.02 9.24
CA TYR A 203 3.98 0.23 9.62
C TYR A 203 4.69 -1.10 9.87
N GLY A 204 4.11 -1.97 10.70
CA GLY A 204 4.71 -3.26 11.07
C GLY A 204 4.96 -4.17 9.87
N VAL A 205 4.02 -4.25 8.93
CA VAL A 205 4.17 -5.04 7.69
C VAL A 205 5.25 -4.46 6.79
N LEU A 206 5.28 -3.13 6.59
CA LEU A 206 6.33 -2.48 5.80
C LEU A 206 7.72 -2.65 6.44
N HIS A 207 7.81 -2.57 7.78
CA HIS A 207 9.03 -2.84 8.53
C HIS A 207 9.48 -4.30 8.38
N HIS A 208 8.56 -5.25 8.50
CA HIS A 208 8.84 -6.68 8.29
C HIS A 208 9.40 -6.94 6.89
N ILE A 209 8.76 -6.41 5.85
CA ILE A 209 9.23 -6.53 4.46
C ILE A 209 10.63 -5.95 4.29
N ALA A 210 10.86 -4.75 4.82
CA ALA A 210 12.14 -4.05 4.71
C ALA A 210 13.28 -4.78 5.43
N THR A 211 13.06 -5.23 6.66
CA THR A 211 14.08 -5.89 7.48
C THR A 211 14.45 -7.27 6.97
N HIS A 212 13.47 -8.02 6.43
CA HIS A 212 13.70 -9.33 5.82
C HIS A 212 14.04 -9.24 4.33
N ARG A 213 14.11 -8.03 3.74
CA ARG A 213 14.42 -7.78 2.32
C ARG A 213 13.54 -8.60 1.37
N LEU A 214 12.26 -8.71 1.70
CA LEU A 214 11.31 -9.46 0.89
C LEU A 214 11.01 -8.71 -0.42
N PRO A 215 10.93 -9.39 -1.57
CA PRO A 215 10.60 -8.77 -2.86
C PRO A 215 9.08 -8.53 -2.99
N ILE A 216 8.47 -7.94 -1.96
CA ILE A 216 7.02 -7.73 -1.81
C ILE A 216 6.74 -6.24 -1.78
N ARG A 217 5.74 -5.79 -2.53
CA ARG A 217 5.21 -4.43 -2.43
C ARG A 217 3.99 -4.42 -1.51
N ALA A 218 3.90 -3.41 -0.64
CA ALA A 218 2.80 -3.32 0.30
C ALA A 218 2.25 -1.90 0.40
N GLY A 219 0.95 -1.79 0.75
CA GLY A 219 0.27 -0.54 0.96
C GLY A 219 -1.06 -0.72 1.69
N TRP A 220 -1.74 0.40 1.94
CA TRP A 220 -2.97 0.47 2.70
C TRP A 220 -4.06 1.23 1.94
N ILE A 221 -5.30 0.74 2.05
CA ILE A 221 -6.50 1.42 1.56
C ILE A 221 -7.47 1.57 2.72
N HIS A 222 -7.93 2.80 2.96
CA HIS A 222 -9.05 3.06 3.85
C HIS A 222 -10.36 3.18 3.10
N LEU A 223 -11.40 2.61 3.70
CA LEU A 223 -12.77 2.57 3.19
C LEU A 223 -13.70 3.40 4.08
N PRO A 224 -14.74 4.05 3.52
CA PRO A 224 -15.81 4.66 4.28
C PRO A 224 -16.59 3.63 5.10
N HIS A 225 -17.41 4.09 6.04
CA HIS A 225 -18.40 3.25 6.70
C HIS A 225 -19.30 2.50 5.71
N LEU A 226 -19.73 1.31 6.08
CA LEU A 226 -20.85 0.67 5.39
C LEU A 226 -22.17 1.43 5.70
N PRO A 227 -23.17 1.42 4.78
CA PRO A 227 -24.45 2.07 5.03
C PRO A 227 -25.14 1.62 6.32
N ALA A 228 -25.03 0.33 6.67
CA ALA A 228 -25.60 -0.19 7.92
C ALA A 228 -24.91 0.36 9.19
N VAL A 229 -23.64 0.75 9.10
CA VAL A 229 -22.91 1.42 10.19
C VAL A 229 -23.32 2.88 10.28
N ALA A 230 -23.40 3.57 9.14
CA ALA A 230 -23.82 4.97 9.08
C ALA A 230 -25.31 5.18 9.48
N ALA A 231 -26.12 4.13 9.41
CA ALA A 231 -27.53 4.15 9.85
C ALA A 231 -27.70 4.02 11.38
N GLN A 232 -26.63 3.69 12.13
CA GLN A 232 -26.68 3.63 13.59
C GLN A 232 -26.73 5.04 14.18
N LEU A 233 -27.39 5.21 15.31
CA LEU A 233 -27.65 6.52 15.90
C LEU A 233 -26.36 7.34 16.11
N ASP A 234 -25.30 6.69 16.61
CA ASP A 234 -24.00 7.34 16.89
C ASP A 234 -23.25 7.75 15.62
N ASN A 235 -23.61 7.18 14.46
CA ASN A 235 -22.99 7.44 13.17
C ASN A 235 -23.95 8.12 12.17
N LEU A 236 -25.14 8.50 12.62
CA LEU A 236 -26.18 9.04 11.74
C LEU A 236 -25.71 10.30 11.02
N GLY A 237 -25.78 10.29 9.69
CA GLY A 237 -25.28 11.37 8.83
C GLY A 237 -23.82 11.23 8.42
N ALA A 238 -23.10 10.22 8.89
CA ALA A 238 -21.75 9.94 8.41
C ALA A 238 -21.79 9.47 6.93
N PRO A 239 -20.80 9.85 6.11
CA PRO A 239 -20.69 9.35 4.77
C PRO A 239 -20.46 7.84 4.77
N SER A 240 -21.06 7.15 3.77
CA SER A 240 -20.96 5.70 3.66
C SER A 240 -20.82 5.25 2.22
N MET A 241 -20.33 4.02 2.03
CA MET A 241 -20.19 3.36 0.73
C MET A 241 -20.59 1.89 0.87
N SER A 242 -21.35 1.35 -0.11
CA SER A 242 -21.70 -0.07 -0.07
C SER A 242 -20.44 -0.94 -0.25
N ALA A 243 -20.49 -2.17 0.27
CA ALA A 243 -19.40 -3.12 0.11
C ALA A 243 -19.08 -3.41 -1.37
N GLU A 244 -20.11 -3.50 -2.21
CA GLU A 244 -19.97 -3.75 -3.65
C GLU A 244 -19.25 -2.60 -4.35
N THR A 245 -19.64 -1.34 -4.05
CA THR A 245 -18.99 -0.15 -4.60
C THR A 245 -17.53 -0.07 -4.14
N ALA A 246 -17.27 -0.30 -2.87
CA ALA A 246 -15.92 -0.31 -2.31
C ALA A 246 -15.07 -1.44 -2.93
N ALA A 247 -15.64 -2.65 -3.08
CA ALA A 247 -14.97 -3.79 -3.70
C ALA A 247 -14.62 -3.52 -5.18
N ALA A 248 -15.52 -2.87 -5.94
CA ALA A 248 -15.23 -2.46 -7.32
C ALA A 248 -14.04 -1.49 -7.37
N GLY A 249 -13.98 -0.53 -6.45
CA GLY A 249 -12.85 0.38 -6.32
C GLY A 249 -11.55 -0.32 -5.95
N VAL A 250 -11.58 -1.17 -4.92
CA VAL A 250 -10.42 -1.95 -4.48
C VAL A 250 -9.95 -2.87 -5.61
N ARG A 251 -10.85 -3.56 -6.31
CA ARG A 251 -10.48 -4.41 -7.46
C ARG A 251 -9.72 -3.62 -8.54
N ALA A 252 -10.19 -2.42 -8.89
CA ALA A 252 -9.51 -1.55 -9.85
C ALA A 252 -8.10 -1.13 -9.34
N ALA A 253 -7.96 -0.85 -8.05
CA ALA A 253 -6.70 -0.54 -7.42
C ALA A 253 -5.74 -1.74 -7.44
N LEU A 254 -6.21 -2.94 -7.10
CA LEU A 254 -5.42 -4.18 -7.15
C LEU A 254 -4.94 -4.49 -8.56
N GLN A 255 -5.81 -4.30 -9.57
CA GLN A 255 -5.44 -4.45 -10.98
C GLN A 255 -4.27 -3.53 -11.36
N ALA A 256 -4.32 -2.25 -10.96
CA ALA A 256 -3.22 -1.32 -11.17
C ALA A 256 -1.94 -1.73 -10.41
N ALA A 257 -2.07 -2.32 -9.22
CA ALA A 257 -0.95 -2.76 -8.41
C ALA A 257 -0.24 -4.00 -8.97
N VAL A 258 -0.95 -4.94 -9.60
CA VAL A 258 -0.33 -6.14 -10.19
C VAL A 258 0.30 -5.86 -11.55
N THR A 259 -0.28 -4.95 -12.34
CA THR A 259 0.21 -4.62 -13.69
C THR A 259 1.41 -3.67 -13.70
N ARG A 260 1.72 -3.02 -12.56
CA ARG A 260 2.77 -2.00 -12.47
C ARG A 260 3.73 -2.26 -11.33
N ASP A 261 5.02 -2.29 -11.63
CA ASP A 261 6.06 -2.38 -10.61
C ASP A 261 6.50 -1.00 -10.10
N THR A 262 6.24 0.06 -10.88
CA THR A 262 6.51 1.46 -10.51
C THR A 262 5.25 2.32 -10.66
N ASP A 263 5.17 3.39 -9.88
CA ASP A 263 4.05 4.32 -9.95
C ASP A 263 4.11 5.19 -11.22
N ILE A 264 2.99 5.82 -11.55
CA ILE A 264 2.91 6.80 -12.63
C ILE A 264 3.50 8.14 -12.17
N ASN A 265 4.10 8.87 -13.12
CA ASN A 265 4.64 10.22 -12.85
C ASN A 265 3.60 11.34 -13.07
N GLU A 266 2.34 10.99 -13.23
CA GLU A 266 1.23 11.92 -13.38
C GLU A 266 0.75 12.41 -12.01
N ALA A 267 0.52 13.72 -11.87
CA ALA A 267 -0.01 14.27 -10.63
C ALA A 267 -1.49 13.88 -10.46
N ILE A 268 -1.82 13.30 -9.34
CA ILE A 268 -3.21 13.09 -8.91
C ILE A 268 -3.67 14.38 -8.23
N ARG A 269 -4.56 15.13 -8.92
CA ARG A 269 -5.14 16.34 -8.34
C ARG A 269 -6.10 15.95 -7.20
N SER A 270 -5.93 16.62 -6.06
CA SER A 270 -6.83 16.55 -4.92
C SER A 270 -7.45 17.90 -4.64
N ARG A 271 -8.63 17.90 -4.01
CA ARG A 271 -9.27 19.13 -3.45
C ARG A 271 -9.09 19.20 -1.94
N TRP A 272 -8.63 18.16 -1.31
CA TRP A 272 -8.52 18.03 0.13
C TRP A 272 -7.10 17.59 0.52
N GLN A 273 -6.65 18.12 1.65
CA GLN A 273 -5.46 17.60 2.31
C GLN A 273 -5.92 16.64 3.40
N ILE A 274 -5.65 15.36 3.23
CA ILE A 274 -6.10 14.26 4.08
C ILE A 274 -4.94 13.31 4.39
#